data_23e7a55f237cfb4e9941cfd71c85150e
#
_entry.id   23e7a55f237cfb4e9941cfd71c85150e
#
_cell.length_a   1.000
_cell.length_b   1.000
_cell.length_c   1.000
_cell.angle_alpha   90.00
_cell.angle_beta   90.00
_cell.angle_gamma   90.00
#
_symmetry.space_group_name_H-M   'P 1'
#
loop_
_entity.id
_entity.type
_entity.pdbx_description
1 polymer ?
#
loop_
_entity_poly.entity_id
_entity_poly.type
_entity_poly.pdbx_seq_one_letter_code
_entity_poly.pdbx_strand_id
1 'polypeptide(L)'
;ALVLHDDPYINLLPKEVHTVIGDVCAENSLTDFFADADGRTCVIHCAGIVSVASRPGSRLYQVNVGGTWRVLRQCMEHDVGKMVYVSSVHAIPERPKGCIITEDCEFSPGLVDGDYAKSKATATELVFAAAERGLNASIVFPSGIIGPGDIQGGSFTSMAKSFLAGKLPLAVRGGYDFVDVRDVANGLLACSESGEPGKGYILSGHYVTIRKILQLVGKTAKLKYRPICLPLGL
;
A
#
# COMPACT_ATOMS: atom_id res chain seq x y z
N ALA A 1 13.84 -11.28 3.24
CA ALA A 1 13.12 -10.21 2.54
C ALA A 1 13.73 -9.96 1.17
N LEU A 2 12.90 -9.79 0.14
CA LEU A 2 13.35 -9.31 -1.18
C LEU A 2 13.46 -7.79 -1.13
N VAL A 3 14.62 -7.24 -1.51
CA VAL A 3 14.90 -5.80 -1.47
C VAL A 3 15.62 -5.36 -2.75
N LEU A 4 15.41 -4.11 -3.17
CA LEU A 4 16.19 -3.55 -4.28
C LEU A 4 17.65 -3.32 -3.85
N HIS A 5 18.58 -3.32 -4.81
CA HIS A 5 20.00 -3.12 -4.55
C HIS A 5 20.31 -1.85 -3.73
N ASP A 6 19.60 -0.76 -4.05
CA ASP A 6 19.83 0.55 -3.41
C ASP A 6 18.70 0.92 -2.44
N ASP A 7 18.02 -0.06 -1.84
CA ASP A 7 16.92 0.19 -0.91
C ASP A 7 17.47 0.81 0.39
N PRO A 8 17.09 2.05 0.74
CA PRO A 8 17.60 2.72 1.93
C PRO A 8 17.16 2.08 3.25
N TYR A 9 16.16 1.19 3.21
CA TYR A 9 15.65 0.47 4.39
C TYR A 9 16.46 -0.79 4.73
N ILE A 10 17.35 -1.26 3.86
CA ILE A 10 18.16 -2.48 4.10
C ILE A 10 18.85 -2.43 5.47
N ASN A 11 19.49 -1.30 5.78
CA ASN A 11 20.23 -1.13 7.03
C ASN A 11 19.35 -0.95 8.28
N LEU A 12 18.03 -0.84 8.10
CA LEU A 12 17.05 -0.74 9.18
C LEU A 12 16.37 -2.08 9.49
N LEU A 13 16.59 -3.08 8.66
CA LEU A 13 16.05 -4.41 8.89
C LEU A 13 16.75 -5.06 10.10
N PRO A 14 16.01 -5.80 10.93
CA PRO A 14 16.61 -6.62 11.99
C PRO A 14 17.65 -7.60 11.41
N LYS A 15 18.70 -7.90 12.17
CA LYS A 15 19.79 -8.77 11.72
C LYS A 15 19.36 -10.20 11.43
N GLU A 16 18.23 -10.62 12.00
CA GLU A 16 17.60 -11.92 11.82
C GLU A 16 16.91 -12.04 10.46
N VAL A 17 16.67 -10.91 9.78
CA VAL A 17 16.04 -10.89 8.46
C VAL A 17 17.06 -11.19 7.38
N HIS A 18 16.98 -12.37 6.77
CA HIS A 18 17.74 -12.69 5.58
C HIS A 18 17.25 -11.84 4.39
N THR A 19 18.19 -11.15 3.72
CA THR A 19 17.88 -10.29 2.56
C THR A 19 18.38 -10.91 1.27
N VAL A 20 17.52 -10.89 0.25
CA VAL A 20 17.85 -11.26 -1.13
C VAL A 20 17.68 -10.02 -1.99
N ILE A 21 18.70 -9.69 -2.78
CA ILE A 21 18.63 -8.54 -3.69
C ILE A 21 17.87 -8.95 -4.95
N GLY A 22 16.82 -8.20 -5.28
CA GLY A 22 16.04 -8.47 -6.48
C GLY A 22 15.01 -7.39 -6.80
N ASP A 23 14.51 -7.41 -8.04
CA ASP A 23 13.46 -6.52 -8.54
C ASP A 23 12.30 -7.37 -9.09
N VAL A 24 11.10 -7.14 -8.60
CA VAL A 24 9.87 -7.80 -9.07
C VAL A 24 9.60 -7.57 -10.57
N CYS A 25 10.26 -6.58 -11.18
CA CYS A 25 10.18 -6.34 -12.62
C CYS A 25 11.09 -7.25 -13.44
N ALA A 26 12.09 -7.91 -12.86
CA ALA A 26 13.05 -8.76 -13.55
C ALA A 26 12.69 -10.24 -13.34
N GLU A 27 12.51 -10.98 -14.43
CA GLU A 27 11.98 -12.35 -14.39
C GLU A 27 12.85 -13.30 -13.56
N ASN A 28 14.17 -13.25 -13.74
CA ASN A 28 15.09 -14.13 -13.03
C ASN A 28 15.47 -13.64 -11.62
N SER A 29 14.97 -12.46 -11.24
CA SER A 29 15.34 -11.80 -9.98
C SER A 29 14.66 -12.42 -8.76
N LEU A 30 13.62 -13.21 -8.96
CA LEU A 30 12.87 -13.87 -7.89
C LEU A 30 13.36 -15.29 -7.58
N THR A 31 14.19 -15.87 -8.44
CA THR A 31 14.60 -17.27 -8.33
C THR A 31 15.24 -17.60 -6.98
N ASP A 32 16.22 -16.79 -6.56
CA ASP A 32 16.92 -17.03 -5.29
C ASP A 32 16.01 -16.78 -4.08
N PHE A 33 15.07 -15.83 -4.23
CA PHE A 33 14.11 -15.52 -3.15
C PHE A 33 13.10 -16.65 -2.93
N PHE A 34 12.73 -17.38 -3.98
CA PHE A 34 11.79 -18.48 -3.92
C PHE A 34 12.45 -19.86 -3.87
N ALA A 35 13.81 -19.95 -3.89
CA ALA A 35 14.53 -21.21 -3.99
C ALA A 35 14.11 -22.27 -2.95
N ASP A 36 13.84 -21.85 -1.71
CA ASP A 36 13.44 -22.72 -0.61
C ASP A 36 11.93 -22.58 -0.25
N ALA A 37 11.14 -21.95 -1.13
CA ALA A 37 9.72 -21.77 -0.88
C ALA A 37 8.95 -23.10 -1.08
N ASP A 38 7.99 -23.34 -0.19
CA ASP A 38 7.18 -24.58 -0.16
C ASP A 38 5.80 -24.30 0.46
N GLY A 39 5.00 -25.35 0.68
CA GLY A 39 3.69 -25.28 1.32
C GLY A 39 3.66 -24.73 2.76
N ARG A 40 4.80 -24.50 3.39
CA ARG A 40 4.94 -23.87 4.72
C ARG A 40 5.29 -22.40 4.62
N THR A 41 5.62 -21.92 3.42
CA THR A 41 6.03 -20.53 3.17
C THR A 41 4.82 -19.63 3.12
N CYS A 42 4.91 -18.47 3.80
CA CYS A 42 3.98 -17.36 3.65
C CYS A 42 4.69 -16.20 2.94
N VAL A 43 4.15 -15.76 1.81
CA VAL A 43 4.64 -14.60 1.06
C VAL A 43 3.77 -13.38 1.36
N ILE A 44 4.35 -12.33 1.94
CA ILE A 44 3.70 -11.02 2.10
C ILE A 44 4.23 -10.09 1.00
N HIS A 45 3.39 -9.78 0.01
CA HIS A 45 3.77 -8.96 -1.15
C HIS A 45 3.42 -7.50 -0.93
N CYS A 46 4.42 -6.71 -0.48
CA CYS A 46 4.30 -5.28 -0.24
C CYS A 46 4.89 -4.42 -1.37
N ALA A 47 5.63 -5.03 -2.31
CA ALA A 47 6.29 -4.28 -3.37
C ALA A 47 5.27 -3.54 -4.25
N GLY A 48 5.48 -2.24 -4.42
CA GLY A 48 4.60 -1.40 -5.21
C GLY A 48 5.03 0.05 -5.23
N ILE A 49 4.65 0.76 -6.27
CA ILE A 49 4.85 2.20 -6.40
C ILE A 49 3.55 2.91 -6.07
N VAL A 50 3.61 3.87 -5.15
CA VAL A 50 2.55 4.83 -4.87
C VAL A 50 2.83 6.10 -5.67
N SER A 51 1.88 6.53 -6.49
CA SER A 51 2.02 7.76 -7.29
C SER A 51 0.70 8.53 -7.32
N VAL A 52 0.79 9.81 -7.02
CA VAL A 52 -0.31 10.79 -7.20
C VAL A 52 -0.09 11.66 -8.45
N ALA A 53 0.92 11.33 -9.28
CA ALA A 53 1.21 12.08 -10.50
C ALA A 53 0.11 11.87 -11.55
N SER A 54 -0.26 12.94 -12.25
CA SER A 54 -1.29 12.90 -13.31
C SER A 54 -0.85 12.08 -14.54
N ARG A 55 0.45 11.81 -14.69
CA ARG A 55 1.04 10.97 -15.74
C ARG A 55 2.16 10.15 -15.11
N PRO A 56 1.85 9.08 -14.41
CA PRO A 56 2.88 8.16 -13.92
C PRO A 56 3.53 7.50 -15.14
N GLY A 57 4.86 7.30 -15.07
CA GLY A 57 5.58 6.57 -16.12
C GLY A 57 5.14 5.10 -16.21
N SER A 58 5.50 4.44 -17.29
CA SER A 58 5.21 3.00 -17.52
C SER A 58 5.66 2.08 -16.36
N ARG A 59 6.63 2.53 -15.56
CA ARG A 59 7.16 1.79 -14.39
C ARG A 59 6.09 1.49 -13.34
N LEU A 60 5.07 2.35 -13.17
CA LEU A 60 3.98 2.10 -12.22
C LEU A 60 3.28 0.76 -12.50
N TYR A 61 2.87 0.55 -13.76
CA TYR A 61 2.22 -0.70 -14.17
C TYR A 61 3.19 -1.88 -14.22
N GLN A 62 4.43 -1.65 -14.61
CA GLN A 62 5.46 -2.70 -14.61
C GLN A 62 5.69 -3.28 -13.20
N VAL A 63 5.73 -2.41 -12.18
CA VAL A 63 5.90 -2.85 -10.78
C VAL A 63 4.59 -3.38 -10.21
N ASN A 64 3.52 -2.55 -10.22
CA ASN A 64 2.30 -2.89 -9.48
C ASN A 64 1.53 -4.06 -10.11
N VAL A 65 1.52 -4.17 -11.44
CA VAL A 65 0.80 -5.24 -12.14
C VAL A 65 1.75 -6.34 -12.56
N GLY A 66 2.78 -6.01 -13.33
CA GLY A 66 3.75 -6.99 -13.84
C GLY A 66 4.54 -7.67 -12.72
N GLY A 67 4.95 -6.90 -11.69
CA GLY A 67 5.62 -7.45 -10.51
C GLY A 67 4.72 -8.38 -9.72
N THR A 68 3.47 -7.98 -9.46
CA THR A 68 2.49 -8.82 -8.77
C THR A 68 2.23 -10.13 -9.54
N TRP A 69 2.07 -10.04 -10.87
CA TRP A 69 1.90 -11.24 -11.71
C TRP A 69 3.09 -12.22 -11.57
N ARG A 70 4.33 -11.72 -11.58
CA ARG A 70 5.52 -12.57 -11.41
C ARG A 70 5.59 -13.21 -10.04
N VAL A 71 5.27 -12.46 -8.98
CA VAL A 71 5.21 -13.00 -7.62
C VAL A 71 4.13 -14.08 -7.51
N LEU A 72 2.93 -13.85 -8.08
CA LEU A 72 1.86 -14.85 -8.12
C LEU A 72 2.30 -16.13 -8.85
N ARG A 73 2.97 -15.98 -10.00
CA ARG A 73 3.51 -17.13 -10.76
C ARG A 73 4.47 -17.94 -9.91
N GLN A 74 5.42 -17.28 -9.23
CA GLN A 74 6.37 -17.98 -8.34
C GLN A 74 5.66 -18.64 -7.16
N CYS A 75 4.68 -18.01 -6.55
CA CYS A 75 3.87 -18.61 -5.49
C CYS A 75 3.18 -19.90 -5.95
N MET A 76 2.66 -19.92 -7.18
CA MET A 76 2.00 -21.11 -7.76
C MET A 76 3.00 -22.18 -8.17
N GLU A 77 4.16 -21.82 -8.77
CA GLU A 77 5.20 -22.73 -9.20
C GLU A 77 5.87 -23.45 -8.02
N HIS A 78 5.92 -22.82 -6.84
CA HIS A 78 6.54 -23.37 -5.62
C HIS A 78 5.51 -23.88 -4.58
N ASP A 79 4.23 -23.97 -4.95
CA ASP A 79 3.16 -24.41 -4.05
C ASP A 79 3.16 -23.67 -2.69
N VAL A 80 3.35 -22.33 -2.72
CA VAL A 80 3.42 -21.50 -1.51
C VAL A 80 2.15 -21.65 -0.68
N GLY A 81 2.30 -21.95 0.61
CA GLY A 81 1.19 -22.26 1.50
C GLY A 81 0.25 -21.08 1.77
N LYS A 82 0.75 -19.85 1.71
CA LYS A 82 -0.04 -18.63 1.91
C LYS A 82 0.56 -17.43 1.17
N MET A 83 -0.29 -16.61 0.58
CA MET A 83 0.10 -15.30 0.07
C MET A 83 -0.81 -14.21 0.65
N VAL A 84 -0.23 -13.11 1.12
CA VAL A 84 -0.95 -11.88 1.50
C VAL A 84 -0.51 -10.75 0.59
N TYR A 85 -1.42 -10.22 -0.20
CA TYR A 85 -1.16 -9.10 -1.10
C TYR A 85 -1.57 -7.77 -0.47
N VAL A 86 -0.66 -6.80 -0.45
CA VAL A 86 -0.96 -5.44 0.00
C VAL A 86 -1.45 -4.60 -1.19
N SER A 87 -2.77 -4.46 -1.30
CA SER A 87 -3.42 -3.57 -2.25
C SER A 87 -3.53 -2.15 -1.68
N SER A 88 -4.65 -1.50 -1.84
CA SER A 88 -4.97 -0.17 -1.30
C SER A 88 -6.49 0.03 -1.34
N VAL A 89 -7.04 0.85 -0.45
CA VAL A 89 -8.44 1.31 -0.56
C VAL A 89 -8.72 2.03 -1.88
N HIS A 90 -7.70 2.56 -2.55
CA HIS A 90 -7.85 3.15 -3.89
C HIS A 90 -8.20 2.13 -4.99
N ALA A 91 -8.00 0.83 -4.76
CA ALA A 91 -8.46 -0.22 -5.67
C ALA A 91 -9.97 -0.49 -5.54
N ILE A 92 -10.63 0.06 -4.54
CA ILE A 92 -12.05 -0.09 -4.26
C ILE A 92 -12.79 1.08 -4.90
N PRO A 93 -13.87 0.86 -5.67
CA PRO A 93 -14.68 1.93 -6.25
C PRO A 93 -15.24 2.87 -5.19
N GLU A 94 -15.23 4.16 -5.49
CA GLU A 94 -15.87 5.16 -4.65
C GLU A 94 -17.38 4.91 -4.58
N ARG A 95 -17.95 5.10 -3.39
CA ARG A 95 -19.40 5.00 -3.17
C ARG A 95 -20.02 6.39 -3.06
N PRO A 96 -21.34 6.54 -3.30
CA PRO A 96 -22.03 7.81 -3.09
C PRO A 96 -21.75 8.38 -1.70
N LYS A 97 -21.73 9.72 -1.63
CA LYS A 97 -21.45 10.44 -0.39
C LYS A 97 -22.36 9.95 0.76
N GLY A 98 -21.73 9.60 1.88
CA GLY A 98 -22.41 9.08 3.08
C GLY A 98 -22.50 7.56 3.13
N CYS A 99 -22.11 6.84 2.09
CA CYS A 99 -21.99 5.39 2.11
C CYS A 99 -20.60 4.96 2.63
N ILE A 100 -20.57 3.86 3.35
CA ILE A 100 -19.32 3.25 3.83
C ILE A 100 -18.76 2.37 2.70
N ILE A 101 -17.45 2.47 2.47
CA ILE A 101 -16.72 1.57 1.58
C ILE A 101 -16.53 0.23 2.31
N THR A 102 -16.83 -0.85 1.63
CA THR A 102 -16.70 -2.22 2.12
C THR A 102 -15.99 -3.08 1.08
N GLU A 103 -15.49 -4.24 1.49
CA GLU A 103 -14.83 -5.22 0.61
C GLU A 103 -15.81 -5.91 -0.35
N ASP A 104 -17.11 -5.82 -0.07
CA ASP A 104 -18.15 -6.37 -0.93
C ASP A 104 -18.43 -5.45 -2.12
N CYS A 105 -17.57 -5.54 -3.12
CA CYS A 105 -17.64 -4.77 -4.36
C CYS A 105 -16.94 -5.50 -5.51
N GLU A 106 -17.23 -5.07 -6.74
CA GLU A 106 -16.46 -5.46 -7.91
C GLU A 106 -15.14 -4.67 -7.94
N PHE A 107 -14.04 -5.39 -8.09
CA PHE A 107 -12.72 -4.78 -8.26
C PHE A 107 -12.37 -4.72 -9.74
N SER A 108 -12.44 -3.52 -10.32
CA SER A 108 -12.14 -3.33 -11.73
C SER A 108 -11.43 -1.99 -11.97
N PRO A 109 -10.39 -1.96 -12.82
CA PRO A 109 -9.69 -0.72 -13.16
C PRO A 109 -10.60 0.29 -13.88
N GLY A 110 -11.72 -0.16 -14.47
CA GLY A 110 -12.72 0.71 -15.07
C GLY A 110 -13.61 1.46 -14.08
N LEU A 111 -13.65 1.03 -12.82
CA LEU A 111 -14.50 1.58 -11.77
C LEU A 111 -13.77 2.55 -10.82
N VAL A 112 -12.48 2.78 -11.03
CA VAL A 112 -11.65 3.64 -10.17
C VAL A 112 -10.93 4.72 -10.99
N ASP A 113 -10.59 5.84 -10.35
CA ASP A 113 -9.97 6.98 -10.99
C ASP A 113 -8.48 7.10 -10.65
N GLY A 114 -7.70 7.45 -11.68
CA GLY A 114 -6.26 7.63 -11.58
C GLY A 114 -5.45 6.35 -11.78
N ASP A 115 -4.26 6.51 -12.38
CA ASP A 115 -3.43 5.38 -12.80
C ASP A 115 -2.96 4.50 -11.64
N TYR A 116 -2.69 5.09 -10.47
CA TYR A 116 -2.34 4.32 -9.28
C TYR A 116 -3.50 3.41 -8.85
N ALA A 117 -4.70 3.95 -8.73
CA ALA A 117 -5.90 3.19 -8.38
C ALA A 117 -6.15 2.07 -9.40
N LYS A 118 -6.08 2.38 -10.70
CA LYS A 118 -6.24 1.41 -11.78
C LYS A 118 -5.19 0.30 -11.71
N SER A 119 -3.91 0.65 -11.46
CA SER A 119 -2.86 -0.35 -11.33
C SER A 119 -3.08 -1.29 -10.14
N LYS A 120 -3.55 -0.75 -9.00
CA LYS A 120 -3.87 -1.55 -7.81
C LYS A 120 -5.11 -2.40 -8.01
N ALA A 121 -6.16 -1.88 -8.67
CA ALA A 121 -7.35 -2.66 -9.03
C ALA A 121 -7.00 -3.82 -9.97
N THR A 122 -6.22 -3.57 -11.03
CA THR A 122 -5.76 -4.63 -11.94
C THR A 122 -4.94 -5.71 -11.21
N ALA A 123 -4.02 -5.31 -10.34
CA ALA A 123 -3.24 -6.27 -9.56
C ALA A 123 -4.12 -7.06 -8.58
N THR A 124 -5.15 -6.43 -8.01
CA THR A 124 -6.15 -7.08 -7.15
C THR A 124 -6.94 -8.14 -7.92
N GLU A 125 -7.40 -7.85 -9.14
CA GLU A 125 -8.04 -8.85 -10.03
C GLU A 125 -7.14 -10.06 -10.29
N LEU A 126 -5.83 -9.84 -10.53
CA LEU A 126 -4.87 -10.94 -10.73
C LEU A 126 -4.76 -11.85 -9.50
N VAL A 127 -4.77 -11.27 -8.28
CA VAL A 127 -4.70 -12.03 -7.05
C VAL A 127 -5.98 -12.83 -6.82
N PHE A 128 -7.16 -12.25 -7.06
CA PHE A 128 -8.43 -12.99 -6.99
C PHE A 128 -8.46 -14.14 -7.99
N ALA A 129 -8.05 -13.89 -9.24
CA ALA A 129 -7.98 -14.94 -10.25
C ALA A 129 -6.99 -16.07 -9.90
N ALA A 130 -5.90 -15.76 -9.20
CA ALA A 130 -4.98 -16.78 -8.70
C ALA A 130 -5.60 -17.58 -7.54
N ALA A 131 -6.35 -16.92 -6.64
CA ALA A 131 -7.07 -17.60 -5.57
C ALA A 131 -8.16 -18.55 -6.11
N GLU A 132 -8.90 -18.15 -7.15
CA GLU A 132 -9.87 -19.02 -7.84
C GLU A 132 -9.21 -20.26 -8.48
N ARG A 133 -7.91 -20.17 -8.81
CA ARG A 133 -7.12 -21.30 -9.33
C ARG A 133 -6.46 -22.14 -8.24
N GLY A 134 -6.77 -21.86 -6.97
CA GLY A 134 -6.32 -22.66 -5.83
C GLY A 134 -5.16 -22.09 -5.01
N LEU A 135 -4.60 -20.91 -5.39
CA LEU A 135 -3.61 -20.27 -4.52
C LEU A 135 -4.30 -19.77 -3.24
N ASN A 136 -3.78 -20.13 -2.07
CA ASN A 136 -4.24 -19.59 -0.80
C ASN A 136 -3.80 -18.13 -0.65
N ALA A 137 -4.43 -17.22 -1.40
CA ALA A 137 -4.13 -15.80 -1.42
C ALA A 137 -5.24 -14.98 -0.76
N SER A 138 -4.85 -14.04 0.08
CA SER A 138 -5.75 -13.03 0.69
C SER A 138 -5.21 -11.63 0.40
N ILE A 139 -6.08 -10.63 0.46
CA ILE A 139 -5.74 -9.26 0.09
C ILE A 139 -6.02 -8.34 1.26
N VAL A 140 -5.14 -7.40 1.53
CA VAL A 140 -5.41 -6.29 2.45
C VAL A 140 -5.48 -4.97 1.70
N PHE A 141 -6.39 -4.10 2.12
CA PHE A 141 -6.61 -2.77 1.56
C PHE A 141 -6.35 -1.71 2.64
N PRO A 142 -5.10 -1.31 2.85
CA PRO A 142 -4.81 -0.24 3.79
C PRO A 142 -5.36 1.10 3.30
N SER A 143 -5.85 1.92 4.21
CA SER A 143 -6.14 3.34 3.99
C SER A 143 -4.83 4.15 3.95
N GLY A 144 -4.84 5.44 4.27
CA GLY A 144 -3.64 6.26 4.30
C GLY A 144 -2.69 5.83 5.42
N ILE A 145 -1.64 5.11 5.06
CA ILE A 145 -0.66 4.63 6.06
C ILE A 145 0.16 5.81 6.57
N ILE A 146 0.20 5.96 7.90
CA ILE A 146 1.07 6.91 8.61
C ILE A 146 1.79 6.19 9.75
N GLY A 147 2.93 6.72 10.17
CA GLY A 147 3.63 6.17 11.33
C GLY A 147 5.13 6.44 11.29
N PRO A 148 5.87 5.88 12.24
CA PRO A 148 7.33 6.01 12.27
C PRO A 148 8.00 5.22 11.13
N GLY A 149 9.22 5.62 10.77
CA GLY A 149 10.04 4.88 9.81
C GLY A 149 9.94 5.34 8.35
N ASP A 150 9.11 6.33 8.01
CA ASP A 150 9.04 6.88 6.65
C ASP A 150 10.24 7.80 6.35
N ILE A 151 11.38 7.17 6.03
CA ILE A 151 12.62 7.91 5.74
C ILE A 151 12.63 8.51 4.32
N GLN A 152 11.93 7.91 3.39
CA GLN A 152 11.83 8.41 2.00
C GLN A 152 10.87 9.60 1.87
N GLY A 153 10.02 9.83 2.85
CA GLY A 153 9.11 10.98 2.89
C GLY A 153 7.93 10.85 1.93
N GLY A 154 7.05 9.93 2.21
CA GLY A 154 5.77 9.79 1.50
C GLY A 154 4.93 11.07 1.54
N SER A 155 3.81 11.08 0.84
CA SER A 155 2.97 12.28 0.63
C SER A 155 2.59 12.99 1.94
N PHE A 156 2.21 12.22 2.97
CA PHE A 156 1.87 12.80 4.27
C PHE A 156 3.09 13.42 4.96
N THR A 157 4.20 12.71 5.02
CA THR A 157 5.46 13.18 5.63
C THR A 157 5.97 14.43 4.91
N SER A 158 5.90 14.48 3.59
CA SER A 158 6.27 15.64 2.78
C SER A 158 5.37 16.85 3.07
N MET A 159 4.06 16.63 3.19
CA MET A 159 3.10 17.67 3.59
C MET A 159 3.39 18.20 4.99
N ALA A 160 3.63 17.30 5.96
CA ALA A 160 3.97 17.67 7.34
C ALA A 160 5.28 18.47 7.41
N LYS A 161 6.33 18.02 6.71
CA LYS A 161 7.62 18.75 6.60
C LYS A 161 7.44 20.14 5.99
N SER A 162 6.65 20.27 4.91
CA SER A 162 6.36 21.56 4.28
C SER A 162 5.59 22.50 5.20
N PHE A 163 4.63 21.97 5.96
CA PHE A 163 3.91 22.71 6.99
C PHE A 163 4.85 23.19 8.10
N LEU A 164 5.69 22.31 8.63
CA LEU A 164 6.65 22.65 9.69
C LEU A 164 7.67 23.71 9.23
N ALA A 165 8.03 23.70 7.96
CA ALA A 165 8.91 24.69 7.34
C ALA A 165 8.21 26.03 6.99
N GLY A 166 6.91 26.17 7.29
CA GLY A 166 6.12 27.37 6.93
C GLY A 166 5.86 27.53 5.42
N LYS A 167 6.11 26.46 4.63
CA LYS A 167 5.95 26.46 3.17
C LYS A 167 4.57 26.01 2.69
N LEU A 168 3.63 25.75 3.60
CA LEU A 168 2.27 25.33 3.29
C LEU A 168 1.25 26.43 3.75
N PRO A 169 1.13 27.55 3.02
CA PRO A 169 0.24 28.66 3.39
C PRO A 169 -1.24 28.31 3.23
N LEU A 170 -1.55 27.41 2.29
CA LEU A 170 -2.90 27.00 1.95
C LEU A 170 -3.07 25.50 2.12
N ALA A 171 -4.22 25.07 2.58
CA ALA A 171 -4.65 23.69 2.64
C ALA A 171 -6.07 23.57 2.07
N VAL A 172 -6.44 22.38 1.59
CA VAL A 172 -7.79 22.11 1.10
C VAL A 172 -8.71 21.64 2.23
N ARG A 173 -9.99 21.95 2.13
CA ARG A 173 -11.03 21.34 2.98
C ARG A 173 -11.21 19.90 2.50
N GLY A 174 -11.20 18.97 3.42
CA GLY A 174 -11.35 17.55 3.16
C GLY A 174 -10.62 16.78 4.22
N GLY A 175 -10.67 15.48 4.13
CA GLY A 175 -10.00 14.57 5.03
C GLY A 175 -9.77 13.22 4.35
N TYR A 176 -9.06 12.39 5.05
CA TYR A 176 -8.75 11.05 4.62
C TYR A 176 -8.78 10.11 5.82
N ASP A 177 -9.04 8.83 5.59
CA ASP A 177 -8.87 7.82 6.61
C ASP A 177 -7.39 7.46 6.73
N PHE A 178 -6.87 7.47 7.95
CA PHE A 178 -5.47 7.13 8.23
C PHE A 178 -5.38 5.95 9.17
N VAL A 179 -4.47 5.03 8.87
CA VAL A 179 -4.14 3.86 9.69
C VAL A 179 -2.67 3.91 10.11
N ASP A 180 -2.38 3.50 11.33
CA ASP A 180 -0.99 3.40 11.80
C ASP A 180 -0.28 2.23 11.11
N VAL A 181 0.96 2.42 10.66
CA VAL A 181 1.76 1.39 10.00
C VAL A 181 1.94 0.13 10.85
N ARG A 182 1.92 0.27 12.19
CA ARG A 182 2.01 -0.86 13.12
C ARG A 182 0.72 -1.68 13.15
N ASP A 183 -0.44 -1.02 13.01
CA ASP A 183 -1.73 -1.70 12.88
C ASP A 183 -1.84 -2.40 11.52
N VAL A 184 -1.27 -1.79 10.46
CA VAL A 184 -1.15 -2.46 9.16
C VAL A 184 -0.28 -3.71 9.28
N ALA A 185 0.87 -3.63 9.94
CA ALA A 185 1.75 -4.79 10.16
C ALA A 185 1.04 -5.91 10.94
N ASN A 186 0.31 -5.55 12.02
CA ASN A 186 -0.49 -6.50 12.78
C ASN A 186 -1.62 -7.12 11.93
N GLY A 187 -2.28 -6.32 11.09
CA GLY A 187 -3.30 -6.79 10.16
C GLY A 187 -2.74 -7.75 9.11
N LEU A 188 -1.51 -7.51 8.61
CA LEU A 188 -0.81 -8.41 7.70
C LEU A 188 -0.48 -9.75 8.37
N LEU A 189 0.01 -9.74 9.62
CA LEU A 189 0.26 -10.95 10.39
C LEU A 189 -1.03 -11.73 10.64
N ALA A 190 -2.08 -11.08 11.10
CA ALA A 190 -3.40 -11.72 11.30
C ALA A 190 -3.93 -12.31 9.98
N CYS A 191 -3.77 -11.60 8.86
CA CYS A 191 -4.18 -12.09 7.55
C CYS A 191 -3.33 -13.29 7.08
N SER A 192 -2.02 -13.33 7.43
CA SER A 192 -1.15 -14.47 7.12
C SER A 192 -1.55 -15.74 7.87
N GLU A 193 -2.09 -15.60 9.09
CA GLU A 193 -2.49 -16.72 9.96
C GLU A 193 -3.93 -17.17 9.69
N SER A 194 -4.86 -16.21 9.49
CA SER A 194 -6.30 -16.48 9.51
C SER A 194 -7.06 -15.94 8.30
N GLY A 195 -6.38 -15.28 7.36
CA GLY A 195 -7.04 -14.75 6.16
C GLY A 195 -7.60 -15.87 5.28
N GLU A 196 -8.83 -15.72 4.82
CA GLU A 196 -9.47 -16.69 3.93
C GLU A 196 -9.01 -16.50 2.47
N PRO A 197 -8.80 -17.59 1.71
CA PRO A 197 -8.48 -17.50 0.29
C PRO A 197 -9.56 -16.74 -0.49
N GLY A 198 -9.13 -15.84 -1.38
CA GLY A 198 -10.05 -15.04 -2.19
C GLY A 198 -10.85 -14.00 -1.40
N LYS A 199 -10.42 -13.64 -0.18
CA LYS A 199 -11.04 -12.57 0.61
C LYS A 199 -10.13 -11.34 0.70
N GLY A 200 -10.80 -10.18 0.75
CA GLY A 200 -10.19 -8.89 1.00
C GLY A 200 -10.51 -8.38 2.40
N TYR A 201 -9.61 -7.56 2.96
CA TYR A 201 -9.73 -6.97 4.30
C TYR A 201 -9.28 -5.52 4.28
N ILE A 202 -10.19 -4.59 4.59
CA ILE A 202 -9.85 -3.18 4.71
C ILE A 202 -9.15 -2.94 6.05
N LEU A 203 -7.96 -2.33 6.00
CA LEU A 203 -7.25 -1.89 7.18
C LEU A 203 -7.39 -0.37 7.30
N SER A 204 -8.39 0.07 8.06
CA SER A 204 -8.67 1.47 8.32
C SER A 204 -8.39 1.85 9.78
N GLY A 205 -8.24 3.14 10.05
CA GLY A 205 -8.05 3.65 11.39
C GLY A 205 -9.04 4.78 11.69
N HIS A 206 -8.66 6.02 11.43
CA HIS A 206 -9.49 7.18 11.74
C HIS A 206 -9.59 8.14 10.57
N TYR A 207 -10.82 8.55 10.23
CA TYR A 207 -11.01 9.67 9.33
C TYR A 207 -10.59 10.98 10.01
N VAL A 208 -9.61 11.66 9.43
CA VAL A 208 -9.08 12.93 9.95
C VAL A 208 -9.05 13.97 8.85
N THR A 209 -9.59 15.17 9.14
CA THR A 209 -9.48 16.29 8.19
C THR A 209 -8.05 16.81 8.09
N ILE A 210 -7.65 17.28 6.91
CA ILE A 210 -6.32 17.88 6.69
C ILE A 210 -6.06 19.01 7.70
N ARG A 211 -7.07 19.85 7.96
CA ARG A 211 -7.00 20.90 8.99
C ARG A 211 -6.64 20.33 10.36
N LYS A 212 -7.31 19.24 10.77
CA LYS A 212 -7.11 18.64 12.10
C LYS A 212 -5.73 18.04 12.23
N ILE A 213 -5.25 17.35 11.19
CA ILE A 213 -3.93 16.70 11.22
C ILE A 213 -2.81 17.76 11.26
N LEU A 214 -2.92 18.84 10.48
CA LEU A 214 -1.97 19.94 10.54
C LEU A 214 -1.99 20.67 11.90
N GLN A 215 -3.17 20.79 12.54
CA GLN A 215 -3.26 21.30 13.91
C GLN A 215 -2.53 20.41 14.92
N LEU A 216 -2.64 19.09 14.79
CA LEU A 216 -1.93 18.14 15.65
C LEU A 216 -0.42 18.23 15.45
N VAL A 217 0.05 18.23 14.20
CA VAL A 217 1.47 18.41 13.86
C VAL A 217 2.00 19.73 14.42
N GLY A 218 1.27 20.85 14.22
CA GLY A 218 1.66 22.15 14.74
C GLY A 218 1.70 22.21 16.26
N LYS A 219 0.75 21.57 16.96
CA LYS A 219 0.73 21.48 18.43
C LYS A 219 1.96 20.73 18.94
N THR A 220 2.29 19.60 18.35
CA THR A 220 3.46 18.80 18.73
C THR A 220 4.77 19.56 18.55
N ALA A 221 4.88 20.32 17.45
CA ALA A 221 6.03 21.17 17.14
C ALA A 221 6.01 22.54 17.83
N LYS A 222 5.00 22.86 18.66
CA LYS A 222 4.80 24.15 19.33
C LYS A 222 4.73 25.34 18.36
N LEU A 223 4.22 25.12 17.15
CA LEU A 223 4.08 26.16 16.13
C LEU A 223 2.80 26.99 16.38
N LYS A 224 2.90 28.31 16.14
CA LYS A 224 1.75 29.24 16.18
C LYS A 224 1.08 29.41 14.81
N TYR A 225 1.72 28.92 13.74
CA TYR A 225 1.25 29.07 12.36
C TYR A 225 0.04 28.15 12.08
N ARG A 226 -0.93 28.69 11.31
CA ARG A 226 -2.13 27.96 10.89
C ARG A 226 -2.36 28.21 9.40
N PRO A 227 -2.42 27.17 8.55
CA PRO A 227 -2.73 27.37 7.14
C PRO A 227 -4.19 27.80 6.93
N ILE A 228 -4.44 28.57 5.89
CA ILE A 228 -5.79 28.90 5.43
C ILE A 228 -6.36 27.70 4.70
N CYS A 229 -7.52 27.20 5.13
CA CYS A 229 -8.19 26.08 4.48
C CYS A 229 -9.21 26.60 3.46
N LEU A 230 -8.97 26.32 2.19
CA LEU A 230 -9.85 26.67 1.07
C LEU A 230 -10.87 25.56 0.80
N PRO A 231 -12.10 25.88 0.34
CA PRO A 231 -13.04 24.88 -0.14
C PRO A 231 -12.49 24.16 -1.37
N LEU A 232 -12.89 22.90 -1.57
CA LEU A 232 -12.63 22.17 -2.81
C LEU A 232 -13.47 22.82 -3.93
N GLY A 233 -12.83 23.27 -5.01
CA GLY A 233 -13.51 23.86 -6.17
C GLY A 233 -13.24 25.37 -6.38
N LEU A 234 -12.22 25.93 -5.75
CA LEU A 234 -11.64 27.23 -6.12
C LEU A 234 -10.34 27.03 -6.90
#